data_32fb8ccdbede76c239ac3862a2fd553d
#
_entry.id   32fb8ccdbede76c239ac3862a2fd553d
#
_cell.length_a   1.000
_cell.length_b   1.000
_cell.length_c   1.000
_cell.angle_alpha   90.00
_cell.angle_beta   90.00
_cell.angle_gamma   90.00
#
_symmetry.space_group_name_H-M   'P 1'
#
loop_
_entity.id
_entity.type
_entity.pdbx_description
1 polymer ?
#
loop_
_entity_poly.entity_id
_entity_poly.type
_entity_poly.pdbx_seq_one_letter_code
_entity_poly.pdbx_strand_id
1 'polypeptide(L)'
;GLEEGELVKEVNPDYDPVALFEEPVAAKPVVVDPVIETPVHHHTDACYEEVLVCGLPEHHHTVNCLSDPLDGTQDEDEWLAQTGTTLSGNWADDLLAVAESQLGYEQSERNFQLDDADGETVRHYTRYGNDYGNDYGPWDVMFLSYCLKYADIPQSAIPQVSSVLSLHSQLRSALYNEETGSGYAMDFDGDLPSDAAMPGDIVIYNGTVTKAVAAESQPLQVQDDSADADIALLSMDAAATTDTAPHIEEYTVDASTVGIVSDVDKDSGTLTVISGDVDGKVAKVTLNASQVTTLVSVANAQQADYGVATPDFKVKDDADAITTIKG
;
A
#
# COMPACT_ATOMS: atom_id res chain seq x y z
N GLY A 1 -26.85 -11.84 -1.44
CA GLY A 1 -25.49 -12.02 -1.85
C GLY A 1 -25.33 -11.36 -3.21
N LEU A 2 -24.49 -10.39 -3.31
CA LEU A 2 -24.07 -9.84 -4.61
C LEU A 2 -23.14 -10.90 -5.21
N GLU A 3 -23.41 -11.36 -6.42
CA GLU A 3 -22.46 -12.20 -7.14
C GLU A 3 -21.30 -11.30 -7.62
N GLU A 4 -20.09 -11.68 -7.25
CA GLU A 4 -18.86 -10.99 -7.56
C GLU A 4 -18.62 -10.98 -9.07
N GLY A 5 -18.16 -9.85 -9.63
CA GLY A 5 -17.76 -9.76 -11.02
C GLY A 5 -16.43 -10.50 -11.22
N GLU A 6 -16.39 -11.38 -12.20
CA GLU A 6 -15.21 -12.17 -12.54
C GLU A 6 -14.63 -11.69 -13.88
N LEU A 7 -13.31 -11.52 -13.94
CA LEU A 7 -12.60 -11.30 -15.21
C LEU A 7 -12.46 -12.63 -15.94
N VAL A 8 -13.19 -12.79 -17.03
CA VAL A 8 -13.13 -13.98 -17.87
C VAL A 8 -12.32 -13.67 -19.13
N LYS A 9 -11.29 -14.46 -19.42
CA LYS A 9 -10.63 -14.43 -20.72
C LYS A 9 -11.51 -15.14 -21.75
N GLU A 10 -12.14 -14.37 -22.61
CA GLU A 10 -12.91 -14.92 -23.72
C GLU A 10 -12.07 -15.02 -24.99
N VAL A 11 -12.30 -16.08 -25.75
CA VAL A 11 -11.65 -16.27 -27.06
C VAL A 11 -12.31 -15.32 -28.05
N ASN A 12 -11.50 -14.59 -28.82
CA ASN A 12 -11.92 -13.67 -29.88
C ASN A 12 -13.06 -14.30 -30.71
N PRO A 13 -14.24 -13.65 -30.83
CA PRO A 13 -15.42 -14.20 -31.50
C PRO A 13 -15.25 -14.53 -33.00
N ASP A 14 -14.21 -13.98 -33.64
CA ASP A 14 -13.87 -14.32 -35.04
C ASP A 14 -13.06 -15.62 -35.16
N TYR A 15 -12.78 -16.31 -34.04
CA TYR A 15 -12.06 -17.58 -34.03
C TYR A 15 -13.03 -18.75 -33.86
N ASP A 16 -13.14 -19.60 -34.89
CA ASP A 16 -13.93 -20.83 -34.86
C ASP A 16 -13.04 -22.05 -34.53
N PRO A 17 -13.07 -22.57 -33.28
CA PRO A 17 -12.27 -23.73 -32.90
C PRO A 17 -12.85 -25.08 -33.36
N VAL A 18 -14.05 -25.10 -33.97
CA VAL A 18 -14.74 -26.34 -34.31
C VAL A 18 -14.25 -26.97 -35.62
N ALA A 19 -13.47 -26.23 -36.44
CA ALA A 19 -12.91 -26.75 -37.70
C ALA A 19 -11.84 -27.85 -37.54
N LEU A 20 -11.47 -28.26 -36.32
CA LEU A 20 -10.38 -29.18 -36.05
C LEU A 20 -10.79 -30.62 -35.64
N PHE A 21 -12.08 -30.93 -35.50
CA PHE A 21 -12.52 -32.29 -35.12
C PHE A 21 -13.65 -32.83 -35.98
N GLU A 22 -13.31 -33.17 -37.26
CA GLU A 22 -14.12 -34.16 -37.99
C GLU A 22 -13.36 -35.51 -38.00
N GLU A 23 -14.04 -36.56 -37.54
CA GLU A 23 -13.54 -37.92 -37.54
C GLU A 23 -13.27 -38.45 -38.98
N PRO A 24 -12.27 -39.33 -39.17
CA PRO A 24 -11.83 -39.75 -40.52
C PRO A 24 -12.86 -40.70 -41.18
N VAL A 25 -13.46 -40.25 -42.27
CA VAL A 25 -14.21 -41.09 -43.20
C VAL A 25 -13.21 -41.75 -44.18
N ALA A 26 -13.41 -43.05 -44.41
CA ALA A 26 -12.57 -43.96 -45.16
C ALA A 26 -12.12 -43.45 -46.54
N ALA A 27 -10.84 -43.66 -46.83
CA ALA A 27 -10.08 -43.16 -47.93
C ALA A 27 -10.58 -43.53 -49.34
N LYS A 28 -10.70 -42.52 -50.20
CA LYS A 28 -10.66 -42.65 -51.66
C LYS A 28 -9.30 -42.07 -52.13
N PRO A 29 -8.75 -42.57 -53.27
CA PRO A 29 -7.41 -42.20 -53.68
C PRO A 29 -7.30 -40.71 -54.03
N VAL A 30 -6.30 -40.09 -53.47
CA VAL A 30 -6.06 -38.65 -53.42
C VAL A 30 -5.35 -38.22 -54.68
N VAL A 31 -5.91 -37.23 -55.39
CA VAL A 31 -5.17 -36.28 -56.22
C VAL A 31 -4.48 -35.33 -55.26
N VAL A 32 -3.17 -35.25 -55.29
CA VAL A 32 -2.40 -34.39 -54.39
C VAL A 32 -2.49 -32.95 -54.88
N ASP A 33 -3.43 -32.21 -54.36
CA ASP A 33 -3.38 -30.74 -54.41
C ASP A 33 -2.29 -30.24 -53.47
N PRO A 34 -1.63 -29.11 -53.78
CA PRO A 34 -0.56 -28.58 -52.94
C PRO A 34 -1.11 -28.34 -51.52
N VAL A 35 -0.43 -28.93 -50.54
CA VAL A 35 -0.71 -28.72 -49.13
C VAL A 35 -0.55 -27.23 -48.84
N ILE A 36 -1.65 -26.51 -48.72
CA ILE A 36 -1.65 -25.19 -48.11
C ILE A 36 -1.40 -25.46 -46.63
N GLU A 37 -0.17 -25.31 -46.19
CA GLU A 37 0.12 -25.28 -44.75
C GLU A 37 -0.63 -24.09 -44.15
N THR A 38 -1.80 -24.35 -43.54
CA THR A 38 -2.43 -23.37 -42.70
C THR A 38 -1.50 -23.10 -41.54
N PRO A 39 -1.06 -21.85 -41.37
CA PRO A 39 -0.16 -21.53 -40.26
C PRO A 39 -0.84 -21.97 -38.95
N VAL A 40 -0.16 -22.83 -38.21
CA VAL A 40 -0.63 -23.25 -36.88
C VAL A 40 -0.62 -22.00 -36.02
N HIS A 41 -1.82 -21.51 -35.67
CA HIS A 41 -1.96 -20.38 -34.78
C HIS A 41 -1.73 -20.86 -33.34
N HIS A 42 -0.71 -20.33 -32.69
CA HIS A 42 -0.49 -20.53 -31.27
C HIS A 42 -1.17 -19.37 -30.49
N HIS A 43 -2.02 -19.72 -29.55
CA HIS A 43 -2.64 -18.75 -28.70
C HIS A 43 -1.58 -18.04 -27.86
N THR A 44 -1.56 -16.74 -27.96
CA THR A 44 -0.77 -15.83 -27.13
C THR A 44 -1.72 -14.91 -26.37
N ASP A 45 -1.23 -14.14 -25.42
CA ASP A 45 -2.08 -13.17 -24.68
C ASP A 45 -2.80 -12.19 -25.62
N ALA A 46 -2.26 -11.92 -26.81
CA ALA A 46 -2.92 -11.11 -27.86
C ALA A 46 -4.18 -11.76 -28.49
N CYS A 47 -4.41 -13.05 -28.25
CA CYS A 47 -5.61 -13.77 -28.74
C CYS A 47 -6.76 -13.71 -27.73
N TYR A 48 -6.55 -13.15 -26.54
CA TYR A 48 -7.53 -13.05 -25.50
C TYR A 48 -7.83 -11.58 -25.24
N GLU A 49 -9.08 -11.26 -25.09
CA GLU A 49 -9.54 -9.96 -24.62
C GLU A 49 -9.98 -10.12 -23.18
N GLU A 50 -9.53 -9.25 -22.29
CA GLU A 50 -10.03 -9.23 -20.94
C GLU A 50 -11.41 -8.56 -20.93
N VAL A 51 -12.44 -9.38 -20.75
CA VAL A 51 -13.81 -8.88 -20.68
C VAL A 51 -14.23 -8.79 -19.22
N LEU A 52 -14.69 -7.62 -18.83
CA LEU A 52 -15.23 -7.39 -17.50
C LEU A 52 -16.61 -8.06 -17.41
N VAL A 53 -16.73 -9.16 -16.66
CA VAL A 53 -18.00 -9.82 -16.40
C VAL A 53 -18.54 -9.31 -15.07
N CYS A 54 -19.28 -8.25 -15.13
CA CYS A 54 -19.96 -7.69 -13.99
C CYS A 54 -21.39 -8.26 -13.96
N GLY A 55 -21.76 -9.00 -12.89
CA GLY A 55 -23.08 -9.60 -12.71
C GLY A 55 -24.21 -8.60 -12.39
N LEU A 56 -23.92 -7.30 -12.47
CA LEU A 56 -24.88 -6.24 -12.22
C LEU A 56 -25.73 -5.96 -13.47
N PRO A 57 -27.00 -5.45 -13.32
CA PRO A 57 -27.79 -4.99 -14.44
C PRO A 57 -27.06 -3.86 -15.18
N GLU A 58 -27.51 -3.58 -16.41
CA GLU A 58 -26.89 -2.57 -17.29
C GLU A 58 -26.58 -1.25 -16.53
N HIS A 59 -25.30 -0.91 -16.40
CA HIS A 59 -24.78 0.25 -15.67
C HIS A 59 -23.53 0.80 -16.36
N HIS A 60 -23.14 2.03 -16.01
CA HIS A 60 -21.87 2.57 -16.45
C HIS A 60 -20.72 1.91 -15.69
N HIS A 61 -19.73 1.39 -16.40
CA HIS A 61 -18.54 0.83 -15.79
C HIS A 61 -17.74 1.94 -15.11
N THR A 62 -17.40 1.70 -13.86
CA THR A 62 -16.52 2.56 -13.06
C THR A 62 -15.24 1.81 -12.73
N VAL A 63 -14.28 2.48 -12.14
CA VAL A 63 -13.03 1.86 -11.66
C VAL A 63 -13.32 0.67 -10.74
N ASN A 64 -14.38 0.72 -9.94
CA ASN A 64 -14.78 -0.39 -9.07
C ASN A 64 -15.07 -1.71 -9.81
N CYS A 65 -15.45 -1.64 -11.08
CA CYS A 65 -15.67 -2.85 -11.90
C CYS A 65 -14.35 -3.54 -12.30
N LEU A 66 -13.19 -2.89 -12.07
CA LEU A 66 -11.88 -3.45 -12.32
C LEU A 66 -11.29 -4.17 -11.09
N SER A 67 -11.91 -4.00 -9.92
CA SER A 67 -11.41 -4.59 -8.68
C SER A 67 -11.69 -6.10 -8.64
N ASP A 68 -10.69 -6.86 -8.21
CA ASP A 68 -10.76 -8.29 -7.91
C ASP A 68 -10.67 -8.48 -6.39
N PRO A 69 -11.77 -8.69 -5.68
CA PRO A 69 -11.79 -8.74 -4.22
C PRO A 69 -11.05 -9.97 -3.63
N LEU A 70 -10.59 -10.89 -4.46
CA LEU A 70 -9.83 -12.06 -4.01
C LEU A 70 -8.31 -11.87 -4.19
N ASP A 71 -7.88 -10.87 -4.98
CA ASP A 71 -6.46 -10.63 -5.20
C ASP A 71 -5.77 -10.16 -3.91
N GLY A 72 -4.61 -10.74 -3.62
CA GLY A 72 -3.81 -10.40 -2.44
C GLY A 72 -4.37 -10.91 -1.11
N THR A 73 -5.56 -11.55 -1.09
CA THR A 73 -6.11 -12.13 0.14
C THR A 73 -5.32 -13.37 0.52
N GLN A 74 -5.01 -13.48 1.81
CA GLN A 74 -4.31 -14.62 2.40
C GLN A 74 -5.11 -15.08 3.61
N ASP A 75 -5.09 -16.38 3.91
CA ASP A 75 -5.63 -16.80 5.20
C ASP A 75 -4.65 -16.48 6.36
N GLU A 76 -5.20 -16.47 7.57
CA GLU A 76 -4.43 -16.08 8.77
C GLU A 76 -3.22 -16.98 8.98
N ASP A 77 -3.31 -18.27 8.73
CA ASP A 77 -2.22 -19.22 8.91
C ASP A 77 -1.07 -18.96 7.93
N GLU A 78 -1.38 -18.57 6.69
CA GLU A 78 -0.39 -18.29 5.66
C GLU A 78 0.45 -17.05 6.00
N TRP A 79 -0.18 -15.94 6.40
CA TRP A 79 0.58 -14.74 6.70
C TRP A 79 1.22 -14.77 8.10
N LEU A 80 0.65 -15.51 9.07
CA LEU A 80 1.30 -15.77 10.35
C LEU A 80 2.59 -16.58 10.17
N ALA A 81 2.62 -17.54 9.26
CA ALA A 81 3.83 -18.29 8.95
C ALA A 81 4.95 -17.39 8.39
N GLN A 82 4.59 -16.29 7.69
CA GLN A 82 5.54 -15.29 7.19
C GLN A 82 5.98 -14.31 8.28
N THR A 83 5.14 -14.07 9.28
CA THR A 83 5.43 -13.16 10.41
C THR A 83 6.22 -13.88 11.51
N GLY A 84 6.22 -15.21 11.54
CA GLY A 84 6.72 -16.06 12.60
C GLY A 84 8.18 -15.76 13.01
N THR A 85 8.33 -14.85 13.96
CA THR A 85 9.60 -14.55 14.64
C THR A 85 9.56 -15.16 16.03
N THR A 86 10.73 -15.60 16.52
CA THR A 86 10.85 -16.01 17.92
C THR A 86 11.10 -14.76 18.75
N LEU A 87 10.14 -14.40 19.59
CA LEU A 87 10.26 -13.22 20.44
C LEU A 87 11.27 -13.46 21.57
N SER A 88 12.11 -12.46 21.81
CA SER A 88 13.14 -12.45 22.84
C SER A 88 12.62 -11.95 24.20
N GLY A 89 11.53 -11.19 24.17
CA GLY A 89 10.99 -10.45 25.31
C GLY A 89 11.59 -9.06 25.44
N ASN A 90 12.49 -8.64 24.54
CA ASN A 90 12.93 -7.26 24.39
C ASN A 90 12.08 -6.58 23.31
N TRP A 91 11.25 -5.63 23.71
CA TRP A 91 10.28 -5.04 22.80
C TRP A 91 10.89 -4.37 21.58
N ALA A 92 12.03 -3.69 21.75
CA ALA A 92 12.69 -3.01 20.63
C ALA A 92 13.25 -4.02 19.61
N ASP A 93 13.90 -5.08 20.09
CA ASP A 93 14.44 -6.13 19.23
C ASP A 93 13.30 -6.91 18.54
N ASP A 94 12.24 -7.21 19.28
CA ASP A 94 11.10 -7.98 18.79
C ASP A 94 10.29 -7.18 17.75
N LEU A 95 10.06 -5.88 18.01
CA LEU A 95 9.40 -4.98 17.07
C LEU A 95 10.17 -4.89 15.75
N LEU A 96 11.48 -4.70 15.84
CA LEU A 96 12.34 -4.64 14.67
C LEU A 96 12.34 -5.96 13.90
N ALA A 97 12.43 -7.10 14.60
CA ALA A 97 12.41 -8.42 13.97
C ALA A 97 11.09 -8.69 13.22
N VAL A 98 9.95 -8.31 13.81
CA VAL A 98 8.66 -8.40 13.13
C VAL A 98 8.62 -7.50 11.89
N ALA A 99 9.06 -6.25 12.01
CA ALA A 99 9.08 -5.32 10.88
C ALA A 99 9.98 -5.81 9.74
N GLU A 100 11.16 -6.36 10.06
CA GLU A 100 12.09 -6.92 9.07
C GLU A 100 11.50 -8.13 8.35
N SER A 101 10.70 -8.96 9.03
CA SER A 101 10.02 -10.09 8.42
C SER A 101 9.00 -9.67 7.36
N GLN A 102 8.53 -8.43 7.38
CA GLN A 102 7.53 -7.89 6.46
C GLN A 102 8.13 -7.16 5.25
N LEU A 103 9.45 -6.98 5.20
CA LEU A 103 10.10 -6.29 4.09
C LEU A 103 9.78 -6.94 2.75
N GLY A 104 9.41 -6.11 1.78
CA GLY A 104 9.02 -6.55 0.45
C GLY A 104 7.55 -6.98 0.32
N TYR A 105 6.74 -6.86 1.38
CA TYR A 105 5.29 -6.97 1.22
C TYR A 105 4.79 -5.84 0.33
N GLU A 106 3.88 -6.16 -0.58
CA GLU A 106 3.21 -5.22 -1.48
C GLU A 106 1.70 -5.28 -1.27
N GLN A 107 1.04 -4.13 -1.32
CA GLN A 107 -0.42 -4.07 -1.34
C GLN A 107 -0.97 -4.78 -2.59
N SER A 108 -2.23 -5.19 -2.57
CA SER A 108 -2.85 -5.75 -3.77
C SER A 108 -3.02 -4.67 -4.84
N GLU A 109 -2.57 -4.93 -6.06
CA GLU A 109 -2.78 -4.02 -7.19
C GLU A 109 -4.22 -4.09 -7.72
N ARG A 110 -4.85 -5.26 -7.61
CA ARG A 110 -6.14 -5.54 -8.24
C ARG A 110 -7.32 -5.54 -7.27
N ASN A 111 -7.08 -5.71 -5.97
CA ASN A 111 -8.10 -5.65 -4.95
C ASN A 111 -8.11 -4.26 -4.31
N PHE A 112 -9.09 -3.44 -4.66
CA PHE A 112 -9.20 -2.07 -4.20
C PHE A 112 -10.66 -1.61 -4.10
N GLN A 113 -10.89 -0.53 -3.38
CA GLN A 113 -12.15 0.18 -3.30
C GLN A 113 -11.92 1.68 -3.40
N LEU A 114 -12.95 2.41 -3.81
CA LEU A 114 -12.94 3.87 -3.69
C LEU A 114 -13.25 4.28 -2.25
N ASP A 115 -12.53 5.29 -1.77
CA ASP A 115 -12.78 5.86 -0.44
C ASP A 115 -14.19 6.46 -0.38
N ASP A 116 -14.98 6.06 0.61
CA ASP A 116 -16.37 6.53 0.78
C ASP A 116 -16.46 8.05 1.05
N ALA A 117 -15.36 8.66 1.51
CA ALA A 117 -15.35 10.07 1.86
C ALA A 117 -15.32 11.01 0.65
N ASP A 118 -14.61 10.64 -0.40
CA ASP A 118 -14.47 11.46 -1.62
C ASP A 118 -14.97 10.76 -2.89
N GLY A 119 -15.07 9.43 -2.89
CA GLY A 119 -15.48 8.64 -4.03
C GLY A 119 -14.44 8.57 -5.17
N GLU A 120 -13.24 9.09 -4.94
CA GLU A 120 -12.19 9.24 -5.96
C GLU A 120 -10.90 8.55 -5.54
N THR A 121 -10.50 8.63 -4.26
CA THR A 121 -9.27 8.00 -3.76
C THR A 121 -9.38 6.48 -3.82
N VAL A 122 -8.43 5.84 -4.48
CA VAL A 122 -8.33 4.38 -4.56
C VAL A 122 -7.61 3.87 -3.32
N ARG A 123 -8.23 2.91 -2.63
CA ARG A 123 -7.70 2.25 -1.45
C ARG A 123 -7.47 0.78 -1.75
N HIS A 124 -6.24 0.35 -1.64
CA HIS A 124 -5.85 -1.03 -1.93
C HIS A 124 -5.98 -1.92 -0.70
N TYR A 125 -6.34 -3.18 -0.93
CA TYR A 125 -6.38 -4.19 0.11
C TYR A 125 -4.98 -4.49 0.63
N THR A 126 -4.87 -4.61 1.96
CA THR A 126 -3.64 -5.05 2.63
C THR A 126 -3.91 -6.01 3.77
N ARG A 127 -2.95 -6.92 4.05
CA ARG A 127 -3.03 -7.76 5.24
C ARG A 127 -3.06 -6.95 6.55
N TYR A 128 -2.41 -5.80 6.56
CA TYR A 128 -2.38 -4.91 7.73
C TYR A 128 -3.72 -4.24 7.98
N GLY A 129 -4.40 -3.85 6.91
CA GLY A 129 -5.77 -3.37 6.98
C GLY A 129 -6.71 -4.47 7.45
N ASN A 130 -6.59 -5.67 6.90
CA ASN A 130 -7.41 -6.83 7.29
C ASN A 130 -7.20 -7.22 8.77
N ASP A 131 -5.95 -7.31 9.23
CA ASP A 131 -5.65 -7.60 10.63
C ASP A 131 -6.17 -6.52 11.60
N TYR A 132 -6.16 -5.26 11.16
CA TYR A 132 -6.67 -4.12 11.92
C TYR A 132 -8.21 -4.04 11.89
N GLY A 133 -8.86 -4.63 10.89
CA GLY A 133 -10.31 -4.55 10.67
C GLY A 133 -10.72 -3.35 9.80
N ASN A 134 -9.83 -2.87 8.94
CA ASN A 134 -10.08 -1.84 7.93
C ASN A 134 -9.29 -2.16 6.66
N ASP A 135 -9.79 -3.10 5.89
CA ASP A 135 -9.11 -3.75 4.76
C ASP A 135 -8.51 -2.76 3.73
N TYR A 136 -9.18 -1.63 3.54
CA TYR A 136 -8.87 -0.62 2.53
C TYR A 136 -8.50 0.74 3.13
N GLY A 137 -8.10 0.79 4.40
CA GLY A 137 -7.65 2.03 5.04
C GLY A 137 -6.21 2.42 4.65
N PRO A 138 -5.80 3.68 4.93
CA PRO A 138 -4.39 4.05 4.90
C PRO A 138 -3.60 3.13 5.83
N TRP A 139 -2.53 2.51 5.35
CA TRP A 139 -1.96 1.38 6.07
C TRP A 139 -0.53 1.57 6.60
N ASP A 140 0.03 2.75 6.48
CA ASP A 140 1.33 3.08 7.08
C ASP A 140 1.34 2.87 8.60
N VAL A 141 0.34 3.41 9.31
CA VAL A 141 0.21 3.25 10.76
C VAL A 141 -0.40 1.90 11.13
N MET A 142 -1.26 1.31 10.29
CA MET A 142 -1.77 -0.04 10.51
C MET A 142 -0.66 -1.09 10.40
N PHE A 143 0.35 -0.87 9.55
CA PHE A 143 1.58 -1.67 9.53
C PHE A 143 2.32 -1.60 10.87
N LEU A 144 2.51 -0.40 11.44
CA LEU A 144 3.10 -0.25 12.78
C LEU A 144 2.28 -0.99 13.83
N SER A 145 0.94 -0.84 13.81
CA SER A 145 0.03 -1.52 14.76
C SER A 145 0.13 -3.04 14.66
N TYR A 146 0.25 -3.57 13.44
CA TYR A 146 0.53 -4.97 13.18
C TYR A 146 1.87 -5.41 13.81
N CYS A 147 2.94 -4.67 13.57
CA CYS A 147 4.26 -4.99 14.14
C CYS A 147 4.24 -4.97 15.67
N LEU A 148 3.58 -3.97 16.29
CA LEU A 148 3.41 -3.89 17.74
C LEU A 148 2.64 -5.10 18.29
N LYS A 149 1.54 -5.48 17.64
CA LYS A 149 0.72 -6.63 18.04
C LYS A 149 1.52 -7.93 18.02
N TYR A 150 2.24 -8.20 16.95
CA TYR A 150 3.00 -9.44 16.78
C TYR A 150 4.38 -9.45 17.47
N ALA A 151 4.85 -8.30 17.97
CA ALA A 151 5.95 -8.17 18.90
C ALA A 151 5.51 -8.32 20.38
N ASP A 152 4.22 -8.63 20.63
CA ASP A 152 3.61 -8.75 21.96
C ASP A 152 3.75 -7.48 22.82
N ILE A 153 3.70 -6.31 22.18
CA ILE A 153 3.76 -5.01 22.85
C ILE A 153 2.35 -4.57 23.21
N PRO A 154 2.06 -4.35 24.52
CA PRO A 154 0.70 -4.00 24.95
C PRO A 154 0.21 -2.67 24.35
N GLN A 155 -1.03 -2.64 23.90
CA GLN A 155 -1.70 -1.43 23.42
C GLN A 155 -1.79 -0.32 24.48
N SER A 156 -1.74 -0.69 25.76
CA SER A 156 -1.69 0.24 26.88
C SER A 156 -0.36 0.98 26.98
N ALA A 157 0.73 0.39 26.51
CA ALA A 157 2.05 1.00 26.50
C ALA A 157 2.25 1.82 25.21
N ILE A 158 2.09 1.22 24.04
CA ILE A 158 2.19 1.92 22.76
C ILE A 158 0.88 1.73 21.98
N PRO A 159 0.16 2.82 21.64
CA PRO A 159 -1.16 2.73 21.02
C PRO A 159 -1.10 2.04 19.64
N GLN A 160 -2.02 1.10 19.41
CA GLN A 160 -2.23 0.44 18.13
C GLN A 160 -3.43 1.09 17.45
N VAL A 161 -3.15 1.94 16.48
CA VAL A 161 -4.14 2.82 15.83
C VAL A 161 -3.92 2.80 14.30
N SER A 162 -4.79 3.49 13.56
CA SER A 162 -4.76 3.51 12.08
C SER A 162 -4.34 4.85 11.49
N SER A 163 -3.96 5.83 12.29
CA SER A 163 -3.52 7.13 11.76
C SER A 163 -2.47 7.79 12.64
N VAL A 164 -1.59 8.58 12.02
CA VAL A 164 -0.55 9.37 12.70
C VAL A 164 -1.16 10.30 13.75
N LEU A 165 -2.27 10.96 13.42
CA LEU A 165 -2.94 11.88 14.32
C LEU A 165 -3.44 11.16 15.59
N SER A 166 -4.03 9.98 15.43
CA SER A 166 -4.49 9.15 16.56
C SER A 166 -3.30 8.66 17.39
N LEU A 167 -2.22 8.23 16.75
CA LEU A 167 -1.01 7.79 17.43
C LEU A 167 -0.43 8.92 18.28
N HIS A 168 -0.14 10.07 17.68
CA HIS A 168 0.43 11.23 18.37
C HIS A 168 -0.50 11.72 19.51
N SER A 169 -1.82 11.76 19.26
CA SER A 169 -2.80 12.17 20.27
C SER A 169 -2.81 11.26 21.50
N GLN A 170 -2.70 9.95 21.31
CA GLN A 170 -2.70 8.98 22.41
C GLN A 170 -1.34 8.91 23.13
N LEU A 171 -0.25 9.22 22.43
CA LEU A 171 1.10 9.31 23.03
C LEU A 171 1.28 10.55 23.93
N ARG A 172 0.32 11.49 23.97
CA ARG A 172 0.45 12.71 24.78
C ARG A 172 0.72 12.45 26.26
N SER A 173 0.16 11.39 26.82
CA SER A 173 0.42 11.00 28.21
C SER A 173 1.78 10.36 28.41
N ALA A 174 2.42 9.91 27.33
CA ALA A 174 3.73 9.32 27.31
C ALA A 174 4.83 10.31 26.91
N LEU A 175 4.46 11.55 26.55
CA LEU A 175 5.43 12.59 26.25
C LEU A 175 6.29 12.87 27.47
N TYR A 176 7.56 13.03 27.22
CA TYR A 176 8.55 13.32 28.24
C TYR A 176 8.20 14.63 29.00
N ASN A 177 8.21 14.55 30.31
CA ASN A 177 7.94 15.67 31.18
C ASN A 177 9.17 15.99 32.01
N GLU A 178 9.77 17.13 31.77
CA GLU A 178 11.00 17.59 32.45
C GLU A 178 10.84 17.75 33.98
N GLU A 179 9.63 18.09 34.45
CA GLU A 179 9.38 18.29 35.90
C GLU A 179 9.39 16.96 36.65
N THR A 180 8.87 15.90 36.01
CA THR A 180 8.80 14.56 36.61
C THR A 180 9.97 13.68 36.19
N GLY A 181 10.68 14.05 35.13
CA GLY A 181 11.73 13.24 34.51
C GLY A 181 11.19 11.91 33.96
N SER A 182 9.97 11.88 33.46
CA SER A 182 9.33 10.65 33.01
C SER A 182 8.67 10.82 31.65
N GLY A 183 8.61 9.73 30.90
CA GLY A 183 8.03 9.66 29.58
C GLY A 183 8.93 8.85 28.64
N TYR A 184 8.37 8.36 27.54
CA TYR A 184 9.11 7.58 26.53
C TYR A 184 8.83 8.07 25.09
N ALA A 185 8.09 9.15 24.94
CA ALA A 185 7.90 9.83 23.67
C ALA A 185 8.39 11.29 23.77
N MET A 186 8.91 11.83 22.68
CA MET A 186 9.42 13.20 22.62
C MET A 186 9.14 13.82 21.26
N ASP A 187 8.60 15.03 21.27
CA ASP A 187 8.41 15.85 20.08
C ASP A 187 9.62 16.73 19.84
N PHE A 188 9.96 16.95 18.57
CA PHE A 188 11.08 17.76 18.13
C PHE A 188 10.61 18.93 17.28
N ASP A 189 11.12 20.11 17.57
CA ASP A 189 11.04 21.31 16.75
C ASP A 189 12.47 21.63 16.25
N GLY A 190 12.98 20.78 15.37
CA GLY A 190 14.35 20.84 14.87
C GLY A 190 14.93 19.45 14.63
N ASP A 191 16.25 19.38 14.51
CA ASP A 191 16.94 18.13 14.21
C ASP A 191 16.93 17.16 15.41
N LEU A 192 16.56 15.91 15.15
CA LEU A 192 16.73 14.83 16.10
C LEU A 192 18.23 14.66 16.44
N PRO A 193 18.63 14.63 17.73
CA PRO A 193 19.99 14.32 18.10
C PRO A 193 20.43 12.94 17.57
N SER A 194 21.63 12.86 17.00
CA SER A 194 22.14 11.66 16.31
C SER A 194 22.30 10.42 17.20
N ASP A 195 22.25 10.60 18.52
CA ASP A 195 22.32 9.53 19.51
C ASP A 195 21.02 9.31 20.29
N ALA A 196 19.93 10.01 19.92
CA ALA A 196 18.65 9.89 20.60
C ALA A 196 17.89 8.63 20.17
N ALA A 197 17.92 8.29 18.88
CA ALA A 197 17.21 7.10 18.36
C ALA A 197 18.09 5.87 18.42
N MET A 198 17.43 4.74 18.63
CA MET A 198 18.02 3.40 18.65
C MET A 198 17.25 2.47 17.71
N PRO A 199 17.88 1.41 17.17
CA PRO A 199 17.15 0.38 16.46
C PRO A 199 15.99 -0.18 17.29
N GLY A 200 14.83 -0.33 16.68
CA GLY A 200 13.59 -0.74 17.33
C GLY A 200 12.75 0.42 17.89
N ASP A 201 13.26 1.64 17.93
CA ASP A 201 12.44 2.82 18.25
C ASP A 201 11.47 3.17 17.12
N ILE A 202 10.43 3.94 17.44
CA ILE A 202 9.43 4.40 16.48
C ILE A 202 9.61 5.89 16.25
N VAL A 203 9.53 6.32 15.00
CA VAL A 203 9.54 7.74 14.64
C VAL A 203 8.29 8.12 13.86
N ILE A 204 7.77 9.33 14.16
CA ILE A 204 6.85 10.05 13.27
C ILE A 204 7.72 11.02 12.49
N TYR A 205 7.59 11.03 11.17
CA TYR A 205 8.42 11.85 10.30
C TYR A 205 7.63 12.45 9.15
N ASN A 206 8.16 13.52 8.57
CA ASN A 206 7.63 14.13 7.37
C ASN A 206 8.28 13.47 6.14
N GLY A 207 7.46 12.89 5.30
CA GLY A 207 7.85 12.20 4.08
C GLY A 207 6.86 12.46 2.96
N THR A 208 6.93 11.65 1.92
CA THR A 208 5.98 11.64 0.82
C THR A 208 5.22 10.32 0.79
N VAL A 209 3.93 10.38 0.49
CA VAL A 209 3.09 9.19 0.29
C VAL A 209 2.50 9.25 -1.11
N THR A 210 2.40 8.09 -1.76
CA THR A 210 1.72 7.94 -3.05
C THR A 210 0.23 7.76 -2.81
N LYS A 211 -0.57 8.49 -3.59
CA LYS A 211 -2.03 8.35 -3.62
C LYS A 211 -2.49 7.96 -5.00
N ALA A 212 -3.43 7.06 -5.06
CA ALA A 212 -4.09 6.63 -6.27
C ALA A 212 -5.51 7.21 -6.32
N VAL A 213 -5.91 7.73 -7.47
CA VAL A 213 -7.27 8.26 -7.69
C VAL A 213 -7.87 7.66 -8.95
N ALA A 214 -9.19 7.43 -8.89
CA ALA A 214 -9.96 7.07 -10.07
C ALA A 214 -10.04 8.28 -11.01
N ALA A 215 -9.54 8.13 -12.23
CA ALA A 215 -9.66 9.13 -13.25
C ALA A 215 -10.73 8.71 -14.26
N GLU A 216 -11.75 9.56 -14.44
CA GLU A 216 -12.63 9.46 -15.59
C GLU A 216 -11.94 10.17 -16.75
N SER A 217 -11.70 9.45 -17.83
CA SER A 217 -11.13 10.05 -19.02
C SER A 217 -12.07 11.14 -19.54
N GLN A 218 -11.60 12.38 -19.49
CA GLN A 218 -12.32 13.48 -20.13
C GLN A 218 -12.41 13.20 -21.63
N PRO A 219 -13.59 13.34 -22.26
CA PRO A 219 -13.67 13.22 -23.71
C PRO A 219 -12.69 14.23 -24.32
N LEU A 220 -11.81 13.75 -25.19
CA LEU A 220 -10.90 14.59 -25.95
C LEU A 220 -11.70 15.74 -26.56
N GLN A 221 -11.51 16.96 -26.06
CA GLN A 221 -11.99 18.16 -26.69
C GLN A 221 -11.20 18.28 -27.99
N VAL A 222 -11.76 17.78 -29.07
CA VAL A 222 -11.24 18.09 -30.42
C VAL A 222 -11.44 19.59 -30.59
N GLN A 223 -10.37 20.35 -30.37
CA GLN A 223 -10.34 21.74 -30.82
C GLN A 223 -10.34 21.70 -32.35
N ASP A 224 -11.51 21.94 -32.89
CA ASP A 224 -11.67 22.16 -34.32
C ASP A 224 -11.17 23.57 -34.65
N ASP A 225 -9.88 23.68 -34.97
CA ASP A 225 -9.24 24.88 -35.50
C ASP A 225 -9.50 25.08 -37.01
N SER A 226 -10.48 24.40 -37.58
CA SER A 226 -10.85 24.63 -38.98
C SER A 226 -12.04 25.59 -39.11
N ALA A 227 -11.70 26.86 -39.29
CA ALA A 227 -12.63 27.85 -39.82
C ALA A 227 -12.89 27.54 -41.31
N ASP A 228 -13.81 26.66 -41.63
CA ASP A 228 -14.50 26.57 -42.90
C ASP A 228 -15.94 26.10 -42.67
N ALA A 229 -16.80 27.09 -42.60
CA ALA A 229 -18.24 26.94 -42.48
C ALA A 229 -18.84 26.64 -43.88
N ASP A 230 -18.89 25.38 -44.28
CA ASP A 230 -19.84 24.93 -45.31
C ASP A 230 -19.78 23.41 -45.53
N ILE A 231 -20.04 22.59 -44.51
CA ILE A 231 -20.59 21.22 -44.63
C ILE A 231 -21.36 20.90 -43.35
N ALA A 232 -22.41 21.62 -43.10
CA ALA A 232 -23.41 21.21 -42.14
C ALA A 232 -24.56 20.55 -42.91
N LEU A 233 -24.55 19.27 -42.99
CA LEU A 233 -25.74 18.40 -43.09
C LEU A 233 -25.31 17.07 -43.73
N LEU A 234 -24.89 16.14 -42.96
CA LEU A 234 -25.08 14.70 -43.19
C LEU A 234 -24.13 13.89 -42.27
N SER A 235 -24.46 13.80 -41.01
CA SER A 235 -24.21 12.61 -40.17
C SER A 235 -24.62 12.87 -38.72
N MET A 236 -25.89 12.97 -38.52
CA MET A 236 -26.47 12.66 -37.21
C MET A 236 -26.68 11.12 -37.19
N ASP A 237 -25.59 10.38 -36.99
CA ASP A 237 -25.60 9.02 -36.51
C ASP A 237 -24.16 8.53 -36.40
N ALA A 238 -23.53 8.94 -35.35
CA ALA A 238 -22.48 8.23 -34.62
C ALA A 238 -22.06 9.15 -33.48
N ALA A 239 -22.85 9.19 -32.43
CA ALA A 239 -22.27 9.44 -31.13
C ALA A 239 -21.34 8.24 -30.90
N ALA A 240 -20.11 8.35 -31.39
CA ALA A 240 -19.01 7.59 -30.86
C ALA A 240 -18.89 8.06 -29.43
N THR A 241 -19.58 7.41 -28.54
CA THR A 241 -19.20 7.36 -27.15
C THR A 241 -17.82 6.74 -27.18
N THR A 242 -16.79 7.59 -27.22
CA THR A 242 -15.47 7.16 -26.79
C THR A 242 -15.63 6.86 -25.32
N ASP A 243 -16.07 5.64 -25.05
CA ASP A 243 -16.09 5.05 -23.72
C ASP A 243 -14.61 4.86 -23.37
N THR A 244 -14.05 5.91 -22.79
CA THR A 244 -12.66 5.86 -22.35
C THR A 244 -12.68 5.06 -21.06
N ALA A 245 -11.99 3.92 -21.09
CA ALA A 245 -11.95 3.01 -19.95
C ALA A 245 -11.52 3.76 -18.67
N PRO A 246 -12.20 3.52 -17.56
CA PRO A 246 -11.79 4.07 -16.28
C PRO A 246 -10.36 3.60 -15.98
N HIS A 247 -9.52 4.50 -15.44
CA HIS A 247 -8.15 4.19 -15.10
C HIS A 247 -7.77 4.82 -13.75
N ILE A 248 -6.67 4.37 -13.19
CA ILE A 248 -6.15 4.86 -11.92
C ILE A 248 -4.93 5.72 -12.22
N GLU A 249 -4.88 6.91 -11.65
CA GLU A 249 -3.73 7.82 -11.69
C GLU A 249 -3.09 7.90 -10.32
N GLU A 250 -1.75 7.89 -10.28
CA GLU A 250 -1.00 8.00 -9.04
C GLU A 250 -0.27 9.35 -8.97
N TYR A 251 -0.21 9.92 -7.76
CA TYR A 251 0.54 11.13 -7.47
C TYR A 251 1.09 11.11 -6.05
N THR A 252 2.17 11.86 -5.80
CA THR A 252 2.79 11.95 -4.49
C THR A 252 2.39 13.23 -3.77
N VAL A 253 2.19 13.13 -2.45
CA VAL A 253 1.93 14.28 -1.57
C VAL A 253 2.83 14.23 -0.35
N ASP A 254 3.17 15.41 0.18
CA ASP A 254 3.83 15.50 1.46
C ASP A 254 2.86 15.10 2.57
N ALA A 255 3.31 14.22 3.46
CA ALA A 255 2.51 13.74 4.57
C ALA A 255 3.40 13.36 5.76
N SER A 256 2.80 13.38 6.96
CA SER A 256 3.39 12.74 8.12
C SER A 256 3.08 11.26 8.11
N THR A 257 4.09 10.44 8.35
CA THR A 257 4.00 8.98 8.39
C THR A 257 4.84 8.42 9.53
N VAL A 258 4.91 7.11 9.67
CA VAL A 258 5.61 6.43 10.76
C VAL A 258 6.63 5.44 10.23
N GLY A 259 7.67 5.19 11.04
CA GLY A 259 8.65 4.16 10.74
C GLY A 259 9.25 3.56 12.00
N ILE A 260 9.73 2.33 11.88
CA ILE A 260 10.48 1.62 12.91
C ILE A 260 11.96 1.74 12.56
N VAL A 261 12.77 2.30 13.47
CA VAL A 261 14.20 2.53 13.24
C VAL A 261 14.91 1.19 13.09
N SER A 262 15.57 0.98 11.95
CA SER A 262 16.38 -0.22 11.70
C SER A 262 17.88 0.04 11.84
N ASP A 263 18.32 1.28 11.58
CA ASP A 263 19.73 1.65 11.69
C ASP A 263 19.88 3.15 11.92
N VAL A 264 20.95 3.55 12.58
CA VAL A 264 21.30 4.96 12.87
C VAL A 264 22.76 5.20 12.48
N ASP A 265 22.97 6.01 11.45
CA ASP A 265 24.29 6.48 11.08
C ASP A 265 24.59 7.81 11.83
N LYS A 266 25.36 7.68 12.89
CA LYS A 266 25.74 8.82 13.75
C LYS A 266 26.68 9.80 13.07
N ASP A 267 27.44 9.35 12.08
CA ASP A 267 28.42 10.18 11.38
C ASP A 267 27.72 11.11 10.37
N SER A 268 26.73 10.60 9.67
CA SER A 268 25.92 11.39 8.71
C SER A 268 24.69 12.05 9.35
N GLY A 269 24.26 11.61 10.54
CA GLY A 269 23.03 12.06 11.18
C GLY A 269 21.77 11.57 10.48
N THR A 270 21.84 10.41 9.82
CA THR A 270 20.72 9.81 9.13
C THR A 270 20.20 8.58 9.85
N LEU A 271 18.90 8.31 9.66
CA LEU A 271 18.24 7.12 10.16
C LEU A 271 17.72 6.29 8.98
N THR A 272 17.82 4.97 9.10
CA THR A 272 17.09 4.07 8.22
C THR A 272 15.90 3.52 9.00
N VAL A 273 14.70 3.69 8.45
CA VAL A 273 13.46 3.18 9.06
C VAL A 273 12.78 2.17 8.14
N ILE A 274 12.01 1.27 8.72
CA ILE A 274 11.10 0.39 7.99
C ILE A 274 9.71 1.00 8.11
N SER A 275 9.10 1.32 6.98
CA SER A 275 7.78 1.94 6.90
C SER A 275 6.85 1.14 6.02
N GLY A 276 5.56 1.15 6.35
CA GLY A 276 4.49 0.70 5.47
C GLY A 276 4.09 1.78 4.49
N ASP A 277 3.43 1.38 3.41
CA ASP A 277 2.89 2.28 2.38
C ASP A 277 3.94 3.17 1.68
N VAL A 278 5.14 2.66 1.54
CA VAL A 278 6.19 3.31 0.73
C VAL A 278 5.98 2.86 -0.72
N ASP A 279 5.29 3.68 -1.51
CA ASP A 279 4.86 3.30 -2.86
C ASP A 279 4.13 1.95 -2.89
N GLY A 280 3.18 1.77 -1.96
CA GLY A 280 2.39 0.54 -1.82
C GLY A 280 3.15 -0.66 -1.23
N LYS A 281 4.32 -0.46 -0.63
CA LYS A 281 5.19 -1.55 -0.12
C LYS A 281 5.64 -1.31 1.31
N VAL A 282 6.07 -2.39 1.97
CA VAL A 282 6.90 -2.28 3.17
C VAL A 282 8.36 -2.17 2.73
N ALA A 283 8.97 -1.02 3.00
CA ALA A 283 10.33 -0.73 2.55
C ALA A 283 11.17 0.00 3.59
N LYS A 284 12.48 0.00 3.35
CA LYS A 284 13.44 0.82 4.10
C LYS A 284 13.52 2.21 3.49
N VAL A 285 13.40 3.23 4.34
CA VAL A 285 13.51 4.64 3.98
C VAL A 285 14.66 5.27 4.76
N THR A 286 15.51 6.04 4.10
CA THR A 286 16.56 6.82 4.76
C THR A 286 16.06 8.24 5.02
N LEU A 287 16.12 8.67 6.27
CA LEU A 287 15.65 9.96 6.76
C LEU A 287 16.82 10.81 7.22
N ASN A 288 16.72 12.12 7.00
CA ASN A 288 17.52 13.09 7.73
C ASN A 288 16.89 13.37 9.09
N ALA A 289 17.72 13.71 10.08
CA ALA A 289 17.26 14.03 11.44
C ALA A 289 16.17 15.13 11.47
N SER A 290 16.23 16.10 10.55
CA SER A 290 15.24 17.18 10.43
C SER A 290 13.85 16.76 9.97
N GLN A 291 13.70 15.55 9.45
CA GLN A 291 12.40 15.04 9.02
C GLN A 291 11.61 14.43 10.19
N VAL A 292 12.28 14.06 11.28
CA VAL A 292 11.66 13.43 12.45
C VAL A 292 10.98 14.49 13.31
N THR A 293 9.71 14.28 13.60
CA THR A 293 8.90 15.17 14.45
C THR A 293 8.61 14.59 15.82
N THR A 294 8.59 13.25 15.96
CA THR A 294 8.38 12.56 17.24
C THR A 294 9.23 11.30 17.28
N LEU A 295 9.87 11.04 18.40
CA LEU A 295 10.56 9.79 18.72
C LEU A 295 9.82 9.09 19.86
N VAL A 296 9.61 7.78 19.73
CA VAL A 296 9.12 6.91 20.81
C VAL A 296 10.18 5.88 21.12
N SER A 297 10.74 5.96 22.32
CA SER A 297 11.70 4.96 22.80
C SER A 297 10.96 3.72 23.28
N VAL A 298 11.02 2.65 22.51
CA VAL A 298 10.33 1.39 22.81
C VAL A 298 10.93 0.71 24.04
N ALA A 299 12.24 0.81 24.23
CA ALA A 299 12.91 0.29 25.41
C ALA A 299 12.45 1.00 26.69
N ASN A 300 12.26 2.33 26.63
CA ASN A 300 11.75 3.11 27.75
C ASN A 300 10.27 2.82 28.02
N ALA A 301 9.47 2.61 26.97
CA ALA A 301 8.08 2.18 27.09
C ALA A 301 7.96 0.85 27.83
N GLN A 302 8.82 -0.13 27.51
CA GLN A 302 8.88 -1.42 28.20
C GLN A 302 9.22 -1.27 29.68
N GLN A 303 10.18 -0.42 30.01
CA GLN A 303 10.56 -0.17 31.40
C GLN A 303 9.44 0.50 32.17
N ALA A 304 8.74 1.47 31.55
CA ALA A 304 7.61 2.15 32.16
C ALA A 304 6.45 1.17 32.42
N ASP A 305 6.16 0.24 31.52
CA ASP A 305 5.14 -0.78 31.68
C ASP A 305 5.45 -1.74 32.82
N TYR A 306 6.72 -2.06 33.03
CA TYR A 306 7.15 -2.89 34.17
C TYR A 306 7.23 -2.11 35.50
N GLY A 307 6.85 -0.84 35.52
CA GLY A 307 6.91 0.03 36.71
C GLY A 307 8.33 0.38 37.16
N VAL A 308 9.29 0.24 36.23
CA VAL A 308 10.67 0.68 36.42
C VAL A 308 10.77 2.15 36.01
N ALA A 309 11.54 2.96 36.77
CA ALA A 309 11.79 4.34 36.37
C ALA A 309 12.41 4.38 34.97
N THR A 310 11.82 5.16 34.08
CA THR A 310 12.30 5.30 32.70
C THR A 310 13.73 5.82 32.72
N PRO A 311 14.65 5.19 31.97
CA PRO A 311 16.01 5.72 31.87
C PRO A 311 16.02 7.05 31.10
N ASP A 312 17.12 7.71 31.27
CA ASP A 312 17.37 9.04 30.76
C ASP A 312 17.15 9.14 29.24
N PHE A 313 16.22 9.96 28.77
CA PHE A 313 16.22 10.44 27.40
C PHE A 313 17.47 11.30 27.18
N LYS A 314 18.25 10.98 26.17
CA LYS A 314 19.37 11.81 25.78
C LYS A 314 18.88 12.93 24.87
N VAL A 315 18.85 14.15 25.37
CA VAL A 315 18.52 15.34 24.60
C VAL A 315 19.81 16.15 24.41
N LYS A 316 20.06 16.58 23.20
CA LYS A 316 21.15 17.52 22.92
C LYS A 316 20.68 18.91 23.38
N ASP A 317 21.32 19.40 24.44
CA ASP A 317 21.08 20.73 24.94
C ASP A 317 22.12 21.67 24.34
N ASP A 318 21.69 22.81 23.82
CA ASP A 318 22.50 23.92 23.26
C ASP A 318 23.95 23.60 22.91
N ALA A 319 24.24 23.50 21.64
CA ALA A 319 25.58 23.52 21.08
C ALA A 319 26.60 22.63 21.85
N ASP A 320 26.50 21.33 21.64
CA ASP A 320 27.46 20.29 21.97
C ASP A 320 27.39 19.59 23.35
N ALA A 321 26.44 19.88 24.19
CA ALA A 321 26.24 19.13 25.43
C ALA A 321 25.08 18.13 25.27
N ILE A 322 25.35 16.85 25.53
CA ILE A 322 24.27 15.87 25.75
C ILE A 322 23.83 16.00 27.20
N THR A 323 22.64 16.50 27.42
CA THR A 323 22.04 16.50 28.75
C THR A 323 21.30 15.19 28.92
N THR A 324 21.71 14.41 29.91
CA THR A 324 20.96 13.23 30.34
C THR A 324 19.91 13.71 31.32
N ILE A 325 18.65 13.58 30.93
CA ILE A 325 17.52 13.92 31.79
C ILE A 325 17.18 12.67 32.60
N LYS A 326 17.35 12.75 33.91
CA LYS A 326 17.09 11.64 34.81
C LYS A 326 15.62 11.52 35.12
N GLY A 327 15.06 10.31 34.90
CA GLY A 327 13.75 9.93 35.34
C GLY A 327 13.65 9.76 36.86
#